data_11669004fcee4b4468dc59ed54ad034d
#
_entry.id   11669004fcee4b4468dc59ed54ad034d
#
_cell.length_a   1.000
_cell.length_b   1.000
_cell.length_c   1.000
_cell.angle_alpha   90.00
_cell.angle_beta   90.00
_cell.angle_gamma   90.00
#
_symmetry.space_group_name_H-M   'P 1'
#
loop_
_entity.id
_entity.type
_entity.pdbx_description
1 polymer ?
#
loop_
_entity_poly.entity_id
_entity_poly.type
_entity_poly.pdbx_seq_one_letter_code
_entity_poly.pdbx_strand_id
1 'polypeptide(L)'
;SLLIKQIKNEKKFDLQIICTGSHLSNRFGLTKKDILMDGHKIDYEINLNLAKKDTEHSISISMSKAFIGFSKAFKKLKPDIVIVLGDRYELLAASYTATIYKIPICHIHGGESTIGAIDEATRHAITKMAHLHFVANENYKKRVIQLGEKPSNVHNVGGMGVDVINSIKFIKKKELEKILKNKFNKINFLVIFHPTTLEKNTAKKQFNNILFAIKKFDNSNFYFSQSNADPGANIISEIAKKFVKKNKKNSIYFKSLGQRKFLSLMKNSSVVIGNSSSGLLEAPTLKIPVVNIGIRQTINN
;
A
#
# COMPACT_ATOMS: atom_id res chain seq x y z
N SER A 1 9.48 -1.49 9.31
CA SER A 1 8.28 -0.97 10.02
C SER A 1 8.59 -0.80 11.50
N LEU A 2 8.07 0.29 12.13
CA LEU A 2 8.22 0.53 13.57
C LEU A 2 7.59 -0.60 14.40
N LEU A 3 6.39 -1.04 14.04
CA LEU A 3 5.72 -2.13 14.72
C LEU A 3 6.56 -3.41 14.73
N ILE A 4 7.11 -3.82 13.60
CA ILE A 4 7.99 -4.99 13.49
C ILE A 4 9.19 -4.84 14.42
N LYS A 5 9.79 -3.64 14.47
CA LYS A 5 10.92 -3.37 15.37
C LYS A 5 10.52 -3.46 16.84
N GLN A 6 9.35 -2.94 17.21
CA GLN A 6 8.85 -3.02 18.59
C GLN A 6 8.55 -4.46 19.00
N ILE A 7 7.86 -5.24 18.16
CA ILE A 7 7.58 -6.66 18.44
C ILE A 7 8.90 -7.44 18.59
N LYS A 8 9.88 -7.21 17.70
CA LYS A 8 11.19 -7.87 17.77
C LYS A 8 11.96 -7.54 19.06
N ASN A 9 11.79 -6.34 19.60
CA ASN A 9 12.49 -5.90 20.83
C ASN A 9 11.77 -6.36 22.10
N GLU A 10 10.50 -6.79 22.02
CA GLU A 10 9.75 -7.27 23.16
C GLU A 10 10.05 -8.76 23.39
N LYS A 11 10.70 -9.07 24.51
CA LYS A 11 11.18 -10.43 24.83
C LYS A 11 10.09 -11.50 24.95
N LYS A 12 8.83 -11.07 25.10
CA LYS A 12 7.66 -11.98 25.21
C LYS A 12 7.21 -12.53 23.86
N PHE A 13 7.70 -11.97 22.75
CA PHE A 13 7.29 -12.35 21.41
C PHE A 13 8.42 -12.93 20.58
N ASP A 14 8.13 -14.01 19.86
CA ASP A 14 8.96 -14.54 18.80
C ASP A 14 8.38 -14.07 17.45
N LEU A 15 9.06 -13.12 16.81
CA LEU A 15 8.60 -12.52 15.56
C LEU A 15 8.94 -13.41 14.38
N GLN A 16 7.91 -13.88 13.68
CA GLN A 16 8.02 -14.59 12.42
C GLN A 16 7.46 -13.73 11.28
N ILE A 17 8.21 -13.60 10.18
CA ILE A 17 7.82 -12.79 9.03
C ILE A 17 7.56 -13.69 7.81
N ILE A 18 6.32 -13.65 7.31
CA ILE A 18 5.94 -14.26 6.05
C ILE A 18 5.93 -13.17 4.97
N CYS A 19 6.72 -13.35 3.92
CA CYS A 19 6.81 -12.42 2.80
C CYS A 19 6.08 -13.00 1.58
N THR A 20 5.20 -12.21 0.95
CA THR A 20 4.38 -12.68 -0.17
C THR A 20 4.03 -11.56 -1.17
N GLY A 21 3.33 -11.90 -2.24
CA GLY A 21 2.74 -10.97 -3.18
C GLY A 21 3.77 -10.12 -3.92
N SER A 22 3.51 -8.83 -3.96
CA SER A 22 4.36 -7.85 -4.67
C SER A 22 5.77 -7.75 -4.11
N HIS A 23 5.99 -8.08 -2.83
CA HIS A 23 7.31 -8.04 -2.20
C HIS A 23 8.31 -9.02 -2.82
N LEU A 24 7.83 -10.14 -3.38
CA LEU A 24 8.66 -11.17 -4.03
C LEU A 24 8.78 -10.97 -5.54
N SER A 25 8.18 -9.93 -6.11
CA SER A 25 8.12 -9.71 -7.55
C SER A 25 9.10 -8.63 -8.01
N ASN A 26 9.98 -8.96 -8.96
CA ASN A 26 10.85 -7.98 -9.64
C ASN A 26 10.04 -6.88 -10.35
N ARG A 27 8.84 -7.22 -10.83
CA ARG A 27 7.92 -6.27 -11.46
C ARG A 27 7.54 -5.13 -10.52
N PHE A 28 7.37 -5.41 -9.23
CA PHE A 28 6.99 -4.45 -8.19
C PHE A 28 8.16 -3.97 -7.34
N GLY A 29 9.40 -4.15 -7.82
CA GLY A 29 10.60 -3.61 -7.17
C GLY A 29 11.27 -4.53 -6.18
N LEU A 30 10.79 -5.78 -6.03
CA LEU A 30 11.39 -6.82 -5.14
C LEU A 30 11.64 -6.28 -3.72
N THR A 31 10.63 -5.64 -3.14
CA THR A 31 10.73 -4.91 -1.86
C THR A 31 11.02 -5.78 -0.65
N LYS A 32 11.11 -7.13 -0.80
CA LYS A 32 11.69 -7.98 0.23
C LYS A 32 13.13 -7.57 0.61
N LYS A 33 13.86 -6.94 -0.33
CA LYS A 33 15.20 -6.41 -0.06
C LYS A 33 15.17 -5.32 1.01
N ASP A 34 14.12 -4.50 1.05
CA ASP A 34 13.97 -3.46 2.05
C ASP A 34 13.77 -4.08 3.44
N ILE A 35 13.01 -5.19 3.53
CA ILE A 35 12.81 -5.95 4.78
C ILE A 35 14.16 -6.47 5.31
N LEU A 36 14.97 -7.04 4.42
CA LEU A 36 16.29 -7.57 4.77
C LEU A 36 17.28 -6.44 5.15
N MET A 37 17.27 -5.32 4.41
CA MET A 37 18.09 -4.14 4.71
C MET A 37 17.72 -3.47 6.03
N ASP A 38 16.47 -3.57 6.46
CA ASP A 38 15.99 -3.12 7.78
C ASP A 38 16.46 -4.07 8.92
N GLY A 39 17.21 -5.13 8.62
CA GLY A 39 17.74 -6.09 9.59
C GLY A 39 16.72 -7.13 10.06
N HIS A 40 15.67 -7.36 9.27
CA HIS A 40 14.66 -8.37 9.56
C HIS A 40 14.92 -9.65 8.76
N LYS A 41 14.75 -10.80 9.40
CA LYS A 41 14.74 -12.12 8.76
C LYS A 41 13.37 -12.38 8.16
N ILE A 42 13.32 -13.03 7.01
CA ILE A 42 12.10 -13.59 6.42
C ILE A 42 12.08 -15.09 6.74
N ASP A 43 11.07 -15.54 7.49
CA ASP A 43 10.98 -16.93 7.94
C ASP A 43 10.27 -17.82 6.92
N TYR A 44 9.41 -17.23 6.10
CA TYR A 44 8.74 -17.93 5.01
C TYR A 44 8.45 -17.02 3.82
N GLU A 45 8.66 -17.55 2.61
CA GLU A 45 8.32 -16.84 1.37
C GLU A 45 7.20 -17.60 0.64
N ILE A 46 6.14 -16.88 0.26
CA ILE A 46 5.02 -17.42 -0.53
C ILE A 46 5.02 -16.76 -1.89
N ASN A 47 5.54 -17.43 -2.89
CA ASN A 47 5.53 -16.91 -4.25
C ASN A 47 4.17 -17.14 -4.91
N LEU A 48 3.45 -16.08 -5.18
CA LEU A 48 2.15 -16.11 -5.88
C LEU A 48 2.29 -16.22 -7.40
N ASN A 49 3.54 -16.16 -7.93
CA ASN A 49 3.81 -16.15 -9.36
C ASN A 49 2.93 -15.14 -10.10
N LEU A 50 2.95 -13.88 -9.62
CA LEU A 50 2.15 -12.81 -10.18
C LEU A 50 2.33 -12.73 -11.69
N ALA A 51 1.23 -12.89 -12.43
CA ALA A 51 1.24 -12.93 -13.88
C ALA A 51 1.71 -11.59 -14.48
N LYS A 52 2.20 -11.62 -15.73
CA LYS A 52 2.54 -10.38 -16.46
C LYS A 52 1.31 -9.51 -16.71
N LYS A 53 0.15 -10.12 -16.94
CA LYS A 53 -1.16 -9.44 -17.07
C LYS A 53 -1.94 -9.62 -15.77
N ASP A 54 -2.45 -8.53 -15.25
CA ASP A 54 -3.27 -8.42 -14.04
C ASP A 54 -4.77 -8.51 -14.40
N THR A 55 -5.17 -9.67 -14.95
CA THR A 55 -6.57 -9.98 -15.26
C THR A 55 -7.24 -10.58 -14.02
N GLU A 56 -8.57 -10.53 -13.97
CA GLU A 56 -9.38 -11.17 -12.93
C GLU A 56 -9.01 -12.64 -12.75
N HIS A 57 -8.83 -13.36 -13.87
CA HIS A 57 -8.40 -14.75 -13.86
C HIS A 57 -7.02 -14.92 -13.21
N SER A 58 -6.04 -14.09 -13.57
CA SER A 58 -4.68 -14.22 -13.03
C SER A 58 -4.62 -13.90 -11.54
N ILE A 59 -5.44 -12.96 -11.05
CA ILE A 59 -5.56 -12.65 -9.64
C ILE A 59 -6.20 -13.82 -8.89
N SER A 60 -7.27 -14.44 -9.44
CA SER A 60 -7.90 -15.62 -8.86
C SER A 60 -6.93 -16.79 -8.72
N ILE A 61 -6.07 -17.02 -9.73
CA ILE A 61 -5.00 -18.01 -9.65
C ILE A 61 -3.96 -17.65 -8.59
N SER A 62 -3.61 -16.37 -8.45
CA SER A 62 -2.69 -15.92 -7.38
C SER A 62 -3.29 -16.15 -6.00
N MET A 63 -4.60 -15.95 -5.83
CA MET A 63 -5.32 -16.26 -4.60
C MET A 63 -5.25 -17.75 -4.23
N SER A 64 -5.47 -18.65 -5.18
CA SER A 64 -5.37 -20.11 -4.92
C SER A 64 -3.96 -20.49 -4.43
N LYS A 65 -2.93 -19.91 -5.04
CA LYS A 65 -1.54 -20.10 -4.59
C LYS A 65 -1.28 -19.52 -3.20
N ALA A 66 -1.92 -18.39 -2.87
CA ALA A 66 -1.83 -17.81 -1.53
C ALA A 66 -2.40 -18.76 -0.47
N PHE A 67 -3.59 -19.34 -0.70
CA PHE A 67 -4.17 -20.35 0.21
C PHE A 67 -3.23 -21.52 0.45
N ILE A 68 -2.71 -22.12 -0.62
CA ILE A 68 -1.75 -23.24 -0.52
C ILE A 68 -0.50 -22.81 0.24
N GLY A 69 0.02 -21.62 -0.06
CA GLY A 69 1.23 -21.07 0.54
C GLY A 69 1.07 -20.83 2.03
N PHE A 70 -0.01 -20.15 2.46
CA PHE A 70 -0.29 -19.92 3.86
C PHE A 70 -0.56 -21.18 4.66
N SER A 71 -1.26 -22.17 4.06
CA SER A 71 -1.45 -23.47 4.71
C SER A 71 -0.10 -24.16 5.02
N LYS A 72 0.84 -24.16 4.06
CA LYS A 72 2.20 -24.68 4.27
C LYS A 72 2.98 -23.88 5.31
N ALA A 73 2.87 -22.55 5.25
CA ALA A 73 3.57 -21.64 6.19
C ALA A 73 3.08 -21.87 7.62
N PHE A 74 1.78 -21.87 7.88
CA PHE A 74 1.22 -22.05 9.22
C PHE A 74 1.49 -23.46 9.79
N LYS A 75 1.44 -24.49 8.95
CA LYS A 75 1.86 -25.83 9.37
C LYS A 75 3.32 -25.88 9.84
N LYS A 76 4.22 -25.13 9.16
CA LYS A 76 5.65 -25.09 9.48
C LYS A 76 5.94 -24.17 10.66
N LEU A 77 5.40 -22.96 10.66
CA LEU A 77 5.75 -21.90 11.62
C LEU A 77 4.96 -21.99 12.92
N LYS A 78 3.76 -22.57 12.91
CA LYS A 78 2.85 -22.74 14.07
C LYS A 78 2.70 -21.46 14.89
N PRO A 79 2.29 -20.31 14.28
CA PRO A 79 2.16 -19.06 14.99
C PRO A 79 1.01 -19.12 16.00
N ASP A 80 1.17 -18.48 17.17
CA ASP A 80 0.12 -18.32 18.17
C ASP A 80 -0.88 -17.23 17.79
N ILE A 81 -0.46 -16.24 16.96
CA ILE A 81 -1.30 -15.15 16.45
C ILE A 81 -0.77 -14.71 15.09
N VAL A 82 -1.69 -14.34 14.21
CA VAL A 82 -1.37 -13.77 12.89
C VAL A 82 -1.74 -12.28 12.87
N ILE A 83 -0.79 -11.43 12.51
CA ILE A 83 -1.02 -9.99 12.34
C ILE A 83 -1.12 -9.68 10.85
N VAL A 84 -2.22 -9.07 10.43
CA VAL A 84 -2.47 -8.62 9.06
C VAL A 84 -2.73 -7.12 9.02
N LEU A 85 -2.23 -6.46 7.97
CA LEU A 85 -2.36 -5.01 7.79
C LEU A 85 -3.10 -4.69 6.50
N GLY A 86 -4.26 -4.05 6.60
CA GLY A 86 -5.00 -3.52 5.44
C GLY A 86 -5.90 -4.56 4.77
N ASP A 87 -5.93 -4.53 3.44
CA ASP A 87 -7.04 -5.04 2.64
C ASP A 87 -6.63 -5.79 1.36
N ARG A 88 -5.36 -6.08 1.21
CA ARG A 88 -4.88 -6.80 0.01
C ARG A 88 -5.48 -8.19 -0.08
N TYR A 89 -5.82 -8.63 -1.30
CA TYR A 89 -6.48 -9.92 -1.54
C TYR A 89 -5.69 -11.12 -1.00
N GLU A 90 -4.37 -11.08 -1.01
CA GLU A 90 -3.55 -12.14 -0.40
C GLU A 90 -3.71 -12.24 1.12
N LEU A 91 -4.08 -11.14 1.80
CA LEU A 91 -4.37 -11.15 3.23
C LEU A 91 -5.70 -11.85 3.56
N LEU A 92 -6.66 -11.83 2.62
CA LEU A 92 -7.88 -12.63 2.76
C LEU A 92 -7.55 -14.13 2.82
N ALA A 93 -6.62 -14.59 1.95
CA ALA A 93 -6.15 -15.97 1.99
C ALA A 93 -5.42 -16.31 3.30
N ALA A 94 -4.59 -15.39 3.79
CA ALA A 94 -3.92 -15.53 5.09
C ALA A 94 -4.93 -15.66 6.22
N SER A 95 -5.91 -14.74 6.28
CA SER A 95 -6.92 -14.68 7.35
C SER A 95 -7.84 -15.89 7.34
N TYR A 96 -8.34 -16.28 6.17
CA TYR A 96 -9.21 -17.46 6.09
C TYR A 96 -8.45 -18.75 6.44
N THR A 97 -7.19 -18.88 5.99
CA THR A 97 -6.33 -20.02 6.38
C THR A 97 -6.07 -20.02 7.89
N ALA A 98 -5.79 -18.86 8.51
CA ALA A 98 -5.62 -18.76 9.96
C ALA A 98 -6.89 -19.20 10.71
N THR A 99 -8.07 -18.82 10.21
CA THR A 99 -9.36 -19.25 10.78
C THR A 99 -9.50 -20.77 10.76
N ILE A 100 -9.17 -21.44 9.64
CA ILE A 100 -9.19 -22.91 9.52
C ILE A 100 -8.23 -23.55 10.53
N TYR A 101 -7.04 -22.96 10.71
CA TYR A 101 -6.03 -23.44 11.66
C TYR A 101 -6.34 -23.05 13.12
N LYS A 102 -7.45 -22.32 13.37
CA LYS A 102 -7.84 -21.79 14.68
C LYS A 102 -6.77 -20.88 15.31
N ILE A 103 -6.05 -20.13 14.46
CA ILE A 103 -5.03 -19.17 14.87
C ILE A 103 -5.73 -17.82 15.02
N PRO A 104 -5.66 -17.15 16.20
CA PRO A 104 -6.17 -15.79 16.37
C PRO A 104 -5.59 -14.81 15.39
N ILE A 105 -6.41 -13.86 14.94
CA ILE A 105 -6.03 -12.85 13.95
C ILE A 105 -6.11 -11.46 14.58
N CYS A 106 -5.05 -10.68 14.40
CA CYS A 106 -5.00 -9.25 14.69
C CYS A 106 -5.06 -8.48 13.37
N HIS A 107 -6.10 -7.66 13.18
CA HIS A 107 -6.29 -6.84 11.99
C HIS A 107 -5.96 -5.38 12.27
N ILE A 108 -5.00 -4.85 11.54
CA ILE A 108 -4.60 -3.44 11.59
C ILE A 108 -5.18 -2.72 10.38
N HIS A 109 -5.68 -1.49 10.58
CA HIS A 109 -6.37 -0.69 9.57
C HIS A 109 -7.70 -1.30 9.07
N GLY A 110 -8.40 -2.03 9.94
CA GLY A 110 -9.79 -2.41 9.71
C GLY A 110 -10.74 -1.21 9.78
N GLY A 111 -11.93 -1.33 9.17
CA GLY A 111 -12.97 -0.30 9.23
C GLY A 111 -12.75 0.91 8.31
N GLU A 112 -11.63 1.02 7.62
CA GLU A 112 -11.44 2.04 6.57
C GLU A 112 -12.37 1.76 5.39
N SER A 113 -12.66 2.80 4.59
CA SER A 113 -13.50 2.68 3.41
C SER A 113 -12.70 2.95 2.14
N THR A 114 -12.86 2.08 1.16
CA THR A 114 -12.25 2.21 -0.17
C THR A 114 -13.31 1.96 -1.23
N ILE A 115 -14.34 2.81 -1.24
CA ILE A 115 -15.49 2.70 -2.14
C ILE A 115 -14.97 2.67 -3.60
N GLY A 116 -15.48 1.74 -4.40
CA GLY A 116 -15.04 1.58 -5.79
C GLY A 116 -13.87 0.62 -6.01
N ALA A 117 -13.40 -0.05 -4.96
CA ALA A 117 -12.39 -1.11 -5.06
C ALA A 117 -12.89 -2.41 -4.42
N ILE A 118 -12.40 -3.55 -4.93
CA ILE A 118 -12.65 -4.87 -4.32
C ILE A 118 -12.02 -4.96 -2.92
N ASP A 119 -11.04 -4.10 -2.64
CA ASP A 119 -10.36 -3.99 -1.35
C ASP A 119 -11.35 -3.69 -0.20
N GLU A 120 -12.45 -2.97 -0.46
CA GLU A 120 -13.51 -2.71 0.52
C GLU A 120 -14.10 -4.00 1.09
N ALA A 121 -14.57 -4.88 0.20
CA ALA A 121 -15.13 -6.18 0.59
C ALA A 121 -14.08 -7.07 1.27
N THR A 122 -12.86 -7.07 0.75
CA THR A 122 -11.73 -7.82 1.31
C THR A 122 -11.43 -7.36 2.73
N ARG A 123 -11.34 -6.05 2.98
CA ARG A 123 -11.07 -5.47 4.30
C ARG A 123 -12.13 -5.87 5.31
N HIS A 124 -13.40 -5.73 4.96
CA HIS A 124 -14.48 -6.07 5.88
C HIS A 124 -14.58 -7.58 6.13
N ALA A 125 -14.30 -8.42 5.14
CA ALA A 125 -14.20 -9.87 5.33
C ALA A 125 -13.05 -10.23 6.29
N ILE A 126 -11.88 -9.62 6.16
CA ILE A 126 -10.76 -9.81 7.09
C ILE A 126 -11.14 -9.34 8.50
N THR A 127 -11.79 -8.17 8.62
CA THR A 127 -12.29 -7.66 9.90
C THR A 127 -13.20 -8.70 10.58
N LYS A 128 -14.14 -9.31 9.85
CA LYS A 128 -15.05 -10.33 10.40
C LYS A 128 -14.37 -11.63 10.82
N MET A 129 -13.22 -11.95 10.30
CA MET A 129 -12.42 -13.10 10.71
C MET A 129 -11.46 -12.79 11.85
N ALA A 130 -11.22 -11.51 12.14
CA ALA A 130 -10.23 -11.09 13.13
C ALA A 130 -10.80 -11.11 14.57
N HIS A 131 -9.92 -11.20 15.54
CA HIS A 131 -10.23 -11.28 16.97
C HIS A 131 -9.83 -10.01 17.71
N LEU A 132 -8.80 -9.32 17.21
CA LEU A 132 -8.32 -8.03 17.72
C LEU A 132 -8.23 -7.03 16.56
N HIS A 133 -8.65 -5.79 16.80
CA HIS A 133 -8.73 -4.77 15.78
C HIS A 133 -8.01 -3.50 16.23
N PHE A 134 -7.04 -3.08 15.43
CA PHE A 134 -6.32 -1.82 15.64
C PHE A 134 -6.65 -0.86 14.49
N VAL A 135 -7.46 0.14 14.79
CA VAL A 135 -8.03 1.07 13.80
C VAL A 135 -7.37 2.44 13.89
N ALA A 136 -7.42 3.20 12.79
CA ALA A 136 -6.71 4.46 12.68
C ALA A 136 -7.48 5.68 13.24
N ASN A 137 -8.79 5.58 13.48
CA ASN A 137 -9.59 6.67 14.06
C ASN A 137 -10.93 6.15 14.64
N GLU A 138 -11.68 7.04 15.31
CA GLU A 138 -12.95 6.71 15.94
C GLU A 138 -14.05 6.33 14.95
N ASN A 139 -14.10 6.90 13.76
CA ASN A 139 -15.11 6.53 12.75
C ASN A 139 -14.90 5.08 12.28
N TYR A 140 -13.64 4.68 12.11
CA TYR A 140 -13.32 3.30 11.76
C TYR A 140 -13.58 2.34 12.92
N LYS A 141 -13.35 2.76 14.16
CA LYS A 141 -13.74 2.00 15.35
C LYS A 141 -15.24 1.75 15.38
N LYS A 142 -16.06 2.79 15.20
CA LYS A 142 -17.52 2.67 15.14
C LYS A 142 -17.95 1.69 14.06
N ARG A 143 -17.37 1.78 12.86
CA ARG A 143 -17.70 0.87 11.74
C ARG A 143 -17.34 -0.59 12.04
N VAL A 144 -16.20 -0.86 12.66
CA VAL A 144 -15.81 -2.22 13.07
C VAL A 144 -16.80 -2.77 14.11
N ILE A 145 -17.22 -1.96 15.07
CA ILE A 145 -18.25 -2.34 16.05
C ILE A 145 -19.60 -2.60 15.36
N GLN A 146 -20.00 -1.77 14.39
CA GLN A 146 -21.22 -1.97 13.60
C GLN A 146 -21.19 -3.26 12.77
N LEU A 147 -20.01 -3.73 12.37
CA LEU A 147 -19.83 -5.04 11.74
C LEU A 147 -20.04 -6.21 12.74
N GLY A 148 -20.32 -5.93 14.00
CA GLY A 148 -20.61 -6.91 15.04
C GLY A 148 -19.40 -7.33 15.88
N GLU A 149 -18.32 -6.55 15.87
CA GLU A 149 -17.15 -6.81 16.70
C GLU A 149 -17.35 -6.26 18.13
N LYS A 150 -16.82 -6.98 19.14
CA LYS A 150 -16.92 -6.54 20.54
C LYS A 150 -16.11 -5.25 20.76
N PRO A 151 -16.71 -4.18 21.34
CA PRO A 151 -16.01 -2.91 21.56
C PRO A 151 -14.70 -3.04 22.35
N SER A 152 -14.60 -3.99 23.27
CA SER A 152 -13.38 -4.28 24.04
C SER A 152 -12.20 -4.77 23.19
N ASN A 153 -12.48 -5.31 22.01
CA ASN A 153 -11.47 -5.85 21.10
C ASN A 153 -11.09 -4.86 19.99
N VAL A 154 -11.69 -3.65 19.98
CA VAL A 154 -11.46 -2.62 18.95
C VAL A 154 -10.76 -1.42 19.57
N HIS A 155 -9.49 -1.25 19.19
CA HIS A 155 -8.61 -0.23 19.75
C HIS A 155 -8.30 0.83 18.70
N ASN A 156 -8.61 2.11 18.98
CA ASN A 156 -8.14 3.22 18.17
C ASN A 156 -6.69 3.54 18.57
N VAL A 157 -5.76 3.28 17.66
CA VAL A 157 -4.31 3.44 17.89
C VAL A 157 -3.69 4.51 16.98
N GLY A 158 -4.50 5.17 16.16
CA GLY A 158 -4.00 6.08 15.14
C GLY A 158 -3.46 5.37 13.88
N GLY A 159 -3.07 6.15 12.89
CA GLY A 159 -2.52 5.64 11.64
C GLY A 159 -1.03 5.34 11.73
N MET A 160 -0.61 4.13 11.41
CA MET A 160 0.82 3.72 11.42
C MET A 160 1.71 4.60 10.54
N GLY A 161 1.16 5.21 9.48
CA GLY A 161 1.90 6.13 8.62
C GLY A 161 2.39 7.38 9.34
N VAL A 162 1.61 7.87 10.30
CA VAL A 162 1.94 9.06 11.11
C VAL A 162 3.16 8.80 11.98
N ASP A 163 3.21 7.66 12.67
CA ASP A 163 4.34 7.28 13.53
C ASP A 163 5.64 7.16 12.73
N VAL A 164 5.54 6.59 11.53
CA VAL A 164 6.69 6.50 10.63
C VAL A 164 7.18 7.88 10.22
N ILE A 165 6.28 8.80 9.85
CA ILE A 165 6.63 10.16 9.44
C ILE A 165 7.31 10.90 10.57
N ASN A 166 6.83 10.73 11.81
CA ASN A 166 7.38 11.39 13.01
C ASN A 166 8.77 10.83 13.40
N SER A 167 9.06 9.58 13.04
CA SER A 167 10.32 8.91 13.43
C SER A 167 11.38 8.89 12.34
N ILE A 168 10.99 9.11 11.07
CA ILE A 168 11.90 8.94 9.94
C ILE A 168 12.87 10.11 9.78
N LYS A 169 14.16 9.82 9.58
CA LYS A 169 15.13 10.83 9.16
C LYS A 169 14.98 11.10 7.66
N PHE A 170 14.33 12.19 7.31
CA PHE A 170 14.18 12.58 5.91
C PHE A 170 15.53 12.79 5.22
N ILE A 171 15.57 12.47 3.92
CA ILE A 171 16.73 12.75 3.08
C ILE A 171 16.72 14.24 2.74
N LYS A 172 17.87 14.92 2.89
CA LYS A 172 18.02 16.33 2.53
C LYS A 172 17.75 16.53 1.03
N LYS A 173 17.14 17.65 0.65
CA LYS A 173 16.74 17.97 -0.73
C LYS A 173 17.85 17.70 -1.74
N LYS A 174 19.05 18.28 -1.54
CA LYS A 174 20.21 18.11 -2.44
C LYS A 174 20.64 16.63 -2.59
N GLU A 175 20.57 15.84 -1.54
CA GLU A 175 20.90 14.42 -1.56
C GLU A 175 19.83 13.62 -2.33
N LEU A 176 18.56 13.97 -2.10
CA LEU A 176 17.45 13.34 -2.79
C LEU A 176 17.49 13.62 -4.30
N GLU A 177 17.84 14.84 -4.72
CA GLU A 177 18.06 15.21 -6.11
C GLU A 177 19.16 14.35 -6.79
N LYS A 178 20.26 14.09 -6.07
CA LYS A 178 21.32 13.19 -6.55
C LYS A 178 20.81 11.76 -6.71
N ILE A 179 20.06 11.24 -5.74
CA ILE A 179 19.48 9.90 -5.78
C ILE A 179 18.49 9.75 -6.94
N LEU A 180 17.62 10.75 -7.13
CA LEU A 180 16.62 10.78 -8.19
C LEU A 180 17.22 11.14 -9.56
N LYS A 181 18.47 11.65 -9.61
CA LYS A 181 19.11 12.21 -10.80
C LYS A 181 18.25 13.30 -11.46
N ASN A 182 17.56 14.08 -10.64
CA ASN A 182 16.63 15.11 -11.08
C ASN A 182 16.58 16.23 -10.03
N LYS A 183 16.81 17.48 -10.47
CA LYS A 183 16.68 18.66 -9.61
C LYS A 183 15.23 19.03 -9.45
N PHE A 184 14.81 19.38 -8.23
CA PHE A 184 13.46 19.89 -8.00
C PHE A 184 13.25 21.22 -8.70
N ASN A 185 12.10 21.37 -9.31
CA ASN A 185 11.67 22.58 -10.01
C ASN A 185 10.80 23.46 -9.09
N LYS A 186 10.23 24.54 -9.63
CA LYS A 186 9.29 25.42 -8.89
C LYS A 186 8.06 24.64 -8.43
N ILE A 187 7.51 23.80 -9.30
CA ILE A 187 6.36 22.94 -9.00
C ILE A 187 6.77 21.47 -9.17
N ASN A 188 6.44 20.64 -8.20
CA ASN A 188 6.79 19.21 -8.20
C ASN A 188 5.53 18.38 -7.93
N PHE A 189 5.05 17.70 -8.94
CA PHE A 189 3.87 16.83 -8.86
C PHE A 189 4.28 15.41 -8.48
N LEU A 190 3.74 14.89 -7.40
CA LEU A 190 3.80 13.47 -7.08
C LEU A 190 2.47 12.81 -7.47
N VAL A 191 2.50 11.96 -8.48
CA VAL A 191 1.31 11.32 -9.04
C VAL A 191 1.25 9.86 -8.59
N ILE A 192 0.21 9.52 -7.82
CA ILE A 192 -0.02 8.18 -7.27
C ILE A 192 -1.45 7.77 -7.62
N PHE A 193 -1.61 7.08 -8.74
CA PHE A 193 -2.91 6.72 -9.26
C PHE A 193 -3.06 5.21 -9.46
N HIS A 194 -4.17 4.66 -9.01
CA HIS A 194 -4.54 3.25 -9.09
C HIS A 194 -5.84 3.09 -9.89
N PRO A 195 -6.05 1.95 -10.56
CA PRO A 195 -7.34 1.67 -11.19
C PRO A 195 -8.47 1.68 -10.15
N THR A 196 -9.63 2.15 -10.55
CA THR A 196 -10.88 1.93 -9.82
C THR A 196 -11.43 0.59 -10.28
N THR A 197 -11.26 -0.46 -9.48
CA THR A 197 -11.46 -1.85 -9.92
C THR A 197 -12.92 -2.20 -10.24
N LEU A 198 -13.87 -1.44 -9.69
CA LEU A 198 -15.31 -1.59 -9.97
C LEU A 198 -15.77 -0.83 -11.22
N GLU A 199 -14.94 0.07 -11.78
CA GLU A 199 -15.24 0.80 -13.01
C GLU A 199 -14.50 0.19 -14.20
N LYS A 200 -15.23 -0.50 -15.08
CA LYS A 200 -14.61 -1.12 -16.26
C LYS A 200 -14.08 -0.06 -17.23
N ASN A 201 -12.84 -0.23 -17.72
CA ASN A 201 -12.21 0.54 -18.79
C ASN A 201 -12.04 2.06 -18.58
N THR A 202 -12.24 2.60 -17.38
CA THR A 202 -12.12 4.05 -17.11
C THR A 202 -10.69 4.49 -16.80
N ALA A 203 -9.83 3.62 -16.29
CA ALA A 203 -8.47 3.91 -15.82
C ALA A 203 -7.62 4.67 -16.86
N LYS A 204 -7.68 4.27 -18.13
CA LYS A 204 -6.96 4.95 -19.23
C LYS A 204 -7.43 6.40 -19.42
N LYS A 205 -8.74 6.64 -19.43
CA LYS A 205 -9.35 7.97 -19.63
C LYS A 205 -9.01 8.88 -18.45
N GLN A 206 -9.22 8.39 -17.23
CA GLN A 206 -8.94 9.14 -16.01
C GLN A 206 -7.46 9.53 -15.92
N PHE A 207 -6.54 8.59 -16.15
CA PHE A 207 -5.12 8.88 -16.07
C PHE A 207 -4.64 9.85 -17.17
N ASN A 208 -5.16 9.74 -18.39
CA ASN A 208 -4.87 10.70 -19.46
C ASN A 208 -5.36 12.11 -19.13
N ASN A 209 -6.51 12.25 -18.47
CA ASN A 209 -7.02 13.56 -18.01
C ASN A 209 -6.07 14.19 -16.97
N ILE A 210 -5.51 13.38 -16.04
CA ILE A 210 -4.49 13.86 -15.11
C ILE A 210 -3.28 14.38 -15.89
N LEU A 211 -2.75 13.59 -16.83
CA LEU A 211 -1.60 13.99 -17.64
C LEU A 211 -1.87 15.27 -18.46
N PHE A 212 -3.06 15.41 -19.01
CA PHE A 212 -3.46 16.61 -19.71
C PHE A 212 -3.48 17.85 -18.81
N ALA A 213 -4.03 17.71 -17.60
CA ALA A 213 -4.12 18.80 -16.64
C ALA A 213 -2.72 19.25 -16.14
N ILE A 214 -1.88 18.31 -15.72
CA ILE A 214 -0.55 18.64 -15.14
C ILE A 214 0.41 19.22 -16.21
N LYS A 215 0.25 18.90 -17.49
CA LYS A 215 1.07 19.45 -18.57
C LYS A 215 0.90 20.95 -18.78
N LYS A 216 -0.17 21.56 -18.27
CA LYS A 216 -0.43 22.98 -18.38
C LYS A 216 0.45 23.84 -17.47
N PHE A 217 1.21 23.20 -16.56
CA PHE A 217 2.07 23.88 -15.62
C PHE A 217 3.52 23.92 -16.13
N ASP A 218 3.99 25.11 -16.46
CA ASP A 218 5.38 25.33 -16.79
C ASP A 218 6.31 25.19 -15.57
N ASN A 219 7.61 24.99 -15.81
CA ASN A 219 8.61 24.85 -14.74
C ASN A 219 8.26 23.79 -13.70
N SER A 220 7.71 22.67 -14.17
CA SER A 220 7.23 21.57 -13.32
C SER A 220 7.99 20.28 -13.52
N ASN A 221 8.11 19.51 -12.44
CA ASN A 221 8.54 18.12 -12.48
C ASN A 221 7.39 17.16 -12.16
N PHE A 222 7.47 15.96 -12.74
CA PHE A 222 6.44 14.94 -12.62
C PHE A 222 7.05 13.62 -12.14
N TYR A 223 6.64 13.20 -10.95
CA TYR A 223 7.11 11.97 -10.31
C TYR A 223 5.96 10.98 -10.26
N PHE A 224 6.08 9.87 -11.01
CA PHE A 224 5.03 8.85 -11.10
C PHE A 224 5.41 7.61 -10.31
N SER A 225 4.58 7.25 -9.36
CA SER A 225 4.67 5.96 -8.67
C SER A 225 3.99 4.88 -9.50
N GLN A 226 4.55 3.67 -9.48
CA GLN A 226 3.87 2.50 -10.03
C GLN A 226 2.55 2.26 -9.31
N SER A 227 1.51 1.92 -10.08
CA SER A 227 0.24 1.47 -9.55
C SER A 227 0.36 0.13 -8.82
N ASN A 228 -0.57 -0.17 -7.90
CA ASN A 228 -0.68 -1.48 -7.25
C ASN A 228 -0.88 -2.61 -8.27
N ALA A 229 -0.81 -3.88 -7.80
CA ALA A 229 -1.05 -5.06 -8.63
C ALA A 229 -2.55 -5.35 -8.83
N ASP A 230 -3.34 -4.30 -9.11
CA ASP A 230 -4.79 -4.40 -9.32
C ASP A 230 -5.12 -4.56 -10.81
N PRO A 231 -6.31 -5.06 -11.18
CA PRO A 231 -6.75 -5.12 -12.56
C PRO A 231 -6.63 -3.75 -13.26
N GLY A 232 -6.00 -3.71 -14.44
CA GLY A 232 -5.78 -2.46 -15.19
C GLY A 232 -4.54 -1.64 -14.81
N ALA A 233 -3.78 -2.02 -13.78
CA ALA A 233 -2.57 -1.31 -13.34
C ALA A 233 -1.49 -1.22 -14.42
N ASN A 234 -1.40 -2.22 -15.30
CA ASN A 234 -0.45 -2.22 -16.42
C ASN A 234 -0.70 -1.07 -17.39
N ILE A 235 -1.97 -0.76 -17.67
CA ILE A 235 -2.35 0.33 -18.59
C ILE A 235 -1.83 1.66 -18.06
N ILE A 236 -2.05 1.95 -16.78
CA ILE A 236 -1.56 3.17 -16.12
C ILE A 236 -0.03 3.24 -16.18
N SER A 237 0.64 2.14 -15.83
CA SER A 237 2.10 2.05 -15.82
C SER A 237 2.71 2.29 -17.21
N GLU A 238 2.09 1.75 -18.27
CA GLU A 238 2.54 1.96 -19.65
C GLU A 238 2.36 3.41 -20.11
N ILE A 239 1.23 4.02 -19.77
CA ILE A 239 0.96 5.43 -20.10
C ILE A 239 1.94 6.35 -19.37
N ALA A 240 2.18 6.11 -18.07
CA ALA A 240 3.15 6.87 -17.29
C ALA A 240 4.58 6.76 -17.87
N LYS A 241 5.02 5.54 -18.23
CA LYS A 241 6.34 5.32 -18.87
C LYS A 241 6.46 6.01 -20.22
N LYS A 242 5.40 5.96 -21.05
CA LYS A 242 5.37 6.68 -22.34
C LYS A 242 5.47 8.19 -22.14
N PHE A 243 4.78 8.72 -21.12
CA PHE A 243 4.88 10.13 -20.76
C PHE A 243 6.29 10.51 -20.33
N VAL A 244 6.90 9.74 -19.42
CA VAL A 244 8.28 9.97 -18.94
C VAL A 244 9.28 9.88 -20.07
N LYS A 245 9.13 8.91 -21.00
CA LYS A 245 10.01 8.81 -22.19
C LYS A 245 10.01 10.09 -23.06
N LYS A 246 8.84 10.75 -23.16
CA LYS A 246 8.71 12.02 -23.91
C LYS A 246 9.18 13.25 -23.13
N ASN A 247 9.21 13.17 -21.80
CA ASN A 247 9.50 14.28 -20.89
C ASN A 247 10.69 13.97 -19.95
N LYS A 248 11.75 13.38 -20.46
CA LYS A 248 12.89 12.84 -19.68
C LYS A 248 13.58 13.86 -18.77
N LYS A 249 13.57 15.15 -19.14
CA LYS A 249 14.27 16.21 -18.39
C LYS A 249 13.59 16.51 -17.05
N ASN A 250 12.27 16.35 -16.98
CA ASN A 250 11.46 16.77 -15.85
C ASN A 250 10.48 15.70 -15.35
N SER A 251 10.66 14.44 -15.74
CA SER A 251 9.75 13.37 -15.33
C SER A 251 10.50 12.11 -14.95
N ILE A 252 10.03 11.47 -13.89
CA ILE A 252 10.53 10.17 -13.42
C ILE A 252 9.37 9.22 -13.18
N TYR A 253 9.54 7.97 -13.58
CA TYR A 253 8.71 6.85 -13.19
C TYR A 253 9.52 5.91 -12.31
N PHE A 254 9.00 5.53 -11.16
CA PHE A 254 9.64 4.58 -10.26
C PHE A 254 8.69 3.45 -9.88
N LYS A 255 9.24 2.26 -9.73
CA LYS A 255 8.50 1.07 -9.28
C LYS A 255 8.27 1.13 -7.76
N SER A 256 9.34 1.35 -7.03
CA SER A 256 9.37 1.60 -5.60
C SER A 256 10.63 2.41 -5.29
N LEU A 257 10.49 3.36 -4.39
CA LEU A 257 11.61 4.12 -3.83
C LEU A 257 12.02 3.61 -2.44
N GLY A 258 11.23 2.69 -1.87
CA GLY A 258 11.28 2.39 -0.46
C GLY A 258 10.76 3.57 0.38
N GLN A 259 10.33 3.29 1.61
CA GLN A 259 9.57 4.22 2.45
C GLN A 259 10.28 5.57 2.68
N ARG A 260 11.56 5.54 3.06
CA ARG A 260 12.32 6.76 3.39
C ARG A 260 12.45 7.72 2.21
N LYS A 261 12.80 7.22 1.02
CA LYS A 261 12.94 8.05 -0.19
C LYS A 261 11.58 8.55 -0.66
N PHE A 262 10.55 7.71 -0.61
CA PHE A 262 9.19 8.07 -1.01
C PHE A 262 8.62 9.21 -0.15
N LEU A 263 8.69 9.10 1.18
CA LEU A 263 8.24 10.14 2.10
C LEU A 263 9.10 11.42 1.97
N SER A 264 10.40 11.28 1.69
CA SER A 264 11.26 12.44 1.42
C SER A 264 10.90 13.13 0.10
N LEU A 265 10.52 12.37 -0.93
CA LEU A 265 10.01 12.91 -2.19
C LEU A 265 8.67 13.62 -1.95
N MET A 266 7.73 12.99 -1.26
CA MET A 266 6.43 13.58 -0.92
C MET A 266 6.60 14.90 -0.17
N LYS A 267 7.47 14.95 0.85
CA LYS A 267 7.77 16.17 1.61
C LYS A 267 8.33 17.33 0.75
N ASN A 268 9.01 17.00 -0.36
CA ASN A 268 9.55 17.98 -1.31
C ASN A 268 8.65 18.21 -2.52
N SER A 269 7.47 17.58 -2.56
CA SER A 269 6.48 17.80 -3.61
C SER A 269 5.61 19.01 -3.29
N SER A 270 5.15 19.70 -4.33
CA SER A 270 4.22 20.84 -4.21
C SER A 270 2.78 20.35 -4.00
N VAL A 271 2.47 19.18 -4.55
CA VAL A 271 1.14 18.56 -4.49
C VAL A 271 1.22 17.07 -4.77
N VAL A 272 0.37 16.32 -4.11
CA VAL A 272 0.11 14.90 -4.43
C VAL A 272 -1.18 14.81 -5.24
N ILE A 273 -1.16 14.12 -6.38
CA ILE A 273 -2.34 13.92 -7.24
C ILE A 273 -2.59 12.44 -7.39
N GLY A 274 -3.83 12.02 -7.20
CA GLY A 274 -4.25 10.65 -7.46
C GLY A 274 -5.36 10.16 -6.54
N ASN A 275 -5.37 8.86 -6.30
CA ASN A 275 -6.41 8.19 -5.51
C ASN A 275 -5.80 7.14 -4.57
N SER A 276 -4.58 7.36 -4.13
CA SER A 276 -3.89 6.52 -3.14
C SER A 276 -4.26 6.96 -1.72
N SER A 277 -4.33 6.00 -0.79
CA SER A 277 -4.46 6.28 0.64
C SER A 277 -3.31 7.15 1.19
N SER A 278 -2.14 7.10 0.56
CA SER A 278 -1.01 7.98 0.89
C SER A 278 -1.36 9.48 0.77
N GLY A 279 -2.27 9.84 -0.15
CA GLY A 279 -2.79 11.19 -0.24
C GLY A 279 -3.68 11.59 0.94
N LEU A 280 -4.32 10.64 1.61
CA LEU A 280 -5.19 10.91 2.75
C LEU A 280 -4.51 10.76 4.10
N LEU A 281 -3.46 9.96 4.19
CA LEU A 281 -2.78 9.64 5.45
C LEU A 281 -1.44 10.36 5.57
N GLU A 282 -0.51 10.12 4.64
CA GLU A 282 0.85 10.62 4.74
C GLU A 282 0.98 12.08 4.28
N ALA A 283 0.35 12.45 3.17
CA ALA A 283 0.48 13.80 2.63
C ALA A 283 -0.07 14.89 3.58
N PRO A 284 -1.25 14.76 4.22
CA PRO A 284 -1.73 15.70 5.22
C PRO A 284 -0.79 15.81 6.43
N THR A 285 -0.25 14.68 6.92
CA THR A 285 0.73 14.67 8.01
C THR A 285 1.99 15.47 7.66
N LEU A 286 2.40 15.44 6.38
CA LEU A 286 3.50 16.23 5.85
C LEU A 286 3.10 17.67 5.47
N LYS A 287 1.83 18.03 5.64
CA LYS A 287 1.24 19.33 5.22
C LYS A 287 1.38 19.59 3.71
N ILE A 288 1.28 18.54 2.91
CA ILE A 288 1.34 18.63 1.44
C ILE A 288 -0.10 18.61 0.88
N PRO A 289 -0.46 19.60 0.03
CA PRO A 289 -1.76 19.63 -0.64
C PRO A 289 -2.02 18.36 -1.45
N VAL A 290 -3.29 17.94 -1.49
CA VAL A 290 -3.70 16.74 -2.22
C VAL A 290 -4.86 17.05 -3.16
N VAL A 291 -4.77 16.55 -4.38
CA VAL A 291 -5.88 16.48 -5.33
C VAL A 291 -6.32 15.04 -5.45
N ASN A 292 -7.38 14.68 -4.71
CA ASN A 292 -7.96 13.34 -4.76
C ASN A 292 -8.81 13.17 -6.02
N ILE A 293 -8.57 12.11 -6.80
CA ILE A 293 -9.19 11.87 -8.10
C ILE A 293 -10.13 10.67 -8.03
N GLY A 294 -11.40 10.91 -8.36
CA GLY A 294 -12.40 9.86 -8.40
C GLY A 294 -12.87 9.39 -7.02
N ILE A 295 -13.55 8.25 -6.99
CA ILE A 295 -14.28 7.74 -5.82
C ILE A 295 -13.55 6.66 -5.03
N ARG A 296 -12.31 6.27 -5.46
CA ARG A 296 -11.58 5.17 -4.83
C ARG A 296 -11.27 5.42 -3.35
N GLN A 297 -11.00 6.67 -3.02
CA GLN A 297 -10.74 7.13 -1.66
C GLN A 297 -11.72 8.27 -1.37
N THR A 298 -12.86 7.95 -0.78
CA THR A 298 -13.83 8.96 -0.30
C THR A 298 -13.58 9.18 1.19
N ILE A 299 -13.42 10.45 1.55
CA ILE A 299 -13.51 10.87 2.96
C ILE A 299 -15.01 10.92 3.23
N ASN A 300 -15.55 9.91 3.91
CA ASN A 300 -16.87 10.04 4.50
C ASN A 300 -16.72 10.98 5.70
N ASN A 301 -17.24 12.18 5.57
CA ASN A 301 -17.44 13.12 6.67
C ASN A 301 -18.40 12.52 7.70
#